data_e9bda22fcf88d4b0774e71caa40eb33a
#
_entry.id   e9bda22fcf88d4b0774e71caa40eb33a
#
_cell.length_a   1.000
_cell.length_b   1.000
_cell.length_c   1.000
_cell.angle_alpha   90.00
_cell.angle_beta   90.00
_cell.angle_gamma   90.00
#
_symmetry.space_group_name_H-M   'P 1'
#
loop_
_entity.id
_entity.type
_entity.pdbx_description
1 polymer ?
#
loop_
_entity_poly.entity_id
_entity_poly.type
_entity_poly.pdbx_seq_one_letter_code
_entity_poly.pdbx_strand_id
1 'polypeptide(L)'
;ADIHIGTINIGSATAAGALTTLNGDEIHVDTLNIIGGDATTENSILIAAEHVIANTGIVLTAADAGDAELNVSTASTITGDITVSGVDGNGDTIIDVDNATTFVGSIGDSTASVEIMTVATGTATLKGATNAIEGLAITGDGITVDFLGTVAQTFTGAITTATDDHAILTNSNVTETVTFTGLIGAEDARMKEITLADNTDTTFNSAISTKDFDVDTAAADDVTTFAVGGHVI
;
A
#
# COMPACT_ATOMS: atom_id res chain seq x y z
N ALA A 1 -10.81 -28.94 2.89
CA ALA A 1 -9.45 -29.30 3.36
C ALA A 1 -8.58 -28.12 2.99
N ASP A 2 -8.00 -27.48 3.99
CA ASP A 2 -7.10 -26.36 3.76
C ASP A 2 -5.85 -26.87 3.05
N ILE A 3 -5.54 -26.27 1.91
CA ILE A 3 -4.30 -26.57 1.19
C ILE A 3 -3.26 -25.59 1.70
N HIS A 4 -2.29 -26.10 2.45
CA HIS A 4 -1.13 -25.32 2.85
C HIS A 4 0.01 -25.59 1.87
N ILE A 5 0.54 -24.55 1.24
CA ILE A 5 1.66 -24.61 0.31
C ILE A 5 2.87 -23.97 0.98
N GLY A 6 4.02 -24.64 1.02
CA GLY A 6 5.23 -24.09 1.61
C GLY A 6 5.67 -22.79 0.93
N THR A 7 6.16 -22.89 -0.29
CA THR A 7 6.63 -21.72 -1.05
C THR A 7 6.06 -21.73 -2.46
N ILE A 8 5.55 -20.58 -2.88
CA ILE A 8 5.19 -20.33 -4.28
C ILE A 8 6.22 -19.35 -4.85
N ASN A 9 6.86 -19.72 -5.95
CA ASN A 9 7.76 -18.83 -6.69
C ASN A 9 7.15 -18.53 -8.06
N ILE A 10 6.99 -17.26 -8.36
CA ILE A 10 6.49 -16.76 -9.64
C ILE A 10 7.58 -15.95 -10.30
N GLY A 11 7.84 -16.27 -11.55
CA GLY A 11 8.87 -15.61 -12.33
C GLY A 11 10.28 -16.11 -12.06
N SER A 12 11.22 -15.49 -12.76
CA SER A 12 12.64 -15.74 -12.68
C SER A 12 13.36 -14.56 -13.32
N ALA A 13 14.46 -14.12 -12.77
CA ALA A 13 15.27 -13.02 -13.27
C ALA A 13 15.74 -13.15 -14.74
N THR A 14 15.62 -14.32 -15.33
CA THR A 14 16.09 -14.63 -16.71
C THR A 14 15.00 -15.14 -17.65
N ALA A 15 13.76 -15.19 -17.20
CA ALA A 15 12.64 -15.73 -17.99
C ALA A 15 11.70 -14.62 -18.46
N ALA A 16 11.05 -14.84 -19.60
CA ALA A 16 9.94 -14.03 -20.06
C ALA A 16 8.79 -14.06 -19.03
N GLY A 17 8.08 -12.95 -18.91
CA GLY A 17 7.06 -12.69 -17.89
C GLY A 17 6.08 -13.82 -17.65
N ALA A 18 5.79 -14.07 -16.40
CA ALA A 18 4.82 -15.04 -15.95
C ALA A 18 3.63 -14.31 -15.31
N LEU A 19 2.44 -14.51 -15.83
CA LEU A 19 1.21 -14.14 -15.15
C LEU A 19 0.64 -15.39 -14.47
N THR A 20 0.50 -15.33 -13.16
CA THR A 20 -0.11 -16.42 -12.39
C THR A 20 -1.31 -15.88 -11.62
N THR A 21 -2.42 -16.59 -11.69
CA THR A 21 -3.62 -16.25 -10.94
C THR A 21 -3.75 -17.16 -9.72
N LEU A 22 -3.79 -16.56 -8.54
CA LEU A 22 -4.20 -17.21 -7.31
C LEU A 22 -5.70 -16.99 -7.12
N ASN A 23 -6.47 -18.06 -7.25
CA ASN A 23 -7.92 -18.03 -7.22
C ASN A 23 -8.46 -19.01 -6.16
N GLY A 24 -9.47 -18.57 -5.42
CA GLY A 24 -10.13 -19.38 -4.38
C GLY A 24 -10.65 -18.50 -3.24
N ASP A 25 -11.32 -19.13 -2.29
CA ASP A 25 -11.84 -18.42 -1.12
C ASP A 25 -10.68 -18.07 -0.16
N GLU A 26 -9.78 -19.03 0.07
CA GLU A 26 -8.65 -18.87 0.98
C GLU A 26 -7.40 -19.60 0.48
N ILE A 27 -6.26 -18.93 0.51
CA ILE A 27 -4.95 -19.44 0.08
C ILE A 27 -3.97 -19.31 1.23
N HIS A 28 -3.43 -20.44 1.68
CA HIS A 28 -2.39 -20.49 2.69
C HIS A 28 -1.04 -20.85 2.07
N VAL A 29 -0.07 -19.99 2.25
CA VAL A 29 1.33 -20.22 1.85
C VAL A 29 2.28 -19.85 2.98
N ASP A 30 3.46 -20.43 3.04
CA ASP A 30 4.50 -19.91 3.91
C ASP A 30 5.11 -18.64 3.30
N THR A 31 5.59 -18.73 2.07
CA THR A 31 6.19 -17.61 1.36
C THR A 31 5.66 -17.54 -0.06
N LEU A 32 5.33 -16.33 -0.50
CA LEU A 32 5.00 -16.01 -1.87
C LEU A 32 6.09 -15.11 -2.46
N ASN A 33 6.89 -15.64 -3.38
CA ASN A 33 7.93 -14.87 -4.05
C ASN A 33 7.47 -14.48 -5.45
N ILE A 34 7.54 -13.19 -5.76
CA ILE A 34 7.30 -12.62 -7.08
C ILE A 34 8.62 -12.02 -7.55
N ILE A 35 9.18 -12.57 -8.63
CA ILE A 35 10.49 -12.19 -9.12
C ILE A 35 10.32 -11.57 -10.51
N GLY A 36 10.70 -10.32 -10.68
CA GLY A 36 10.68 -9.60 -11.95
C GLY A 36 11.48 -10.34 -13.02
N GLY A 37 11.01 -10.24 -14.26
CA GLY A 37 11.62 -10.90 -15.42
C GLY A 37 12.84 -10.20 -15.99
N ASP A 38 13.14 -10.50 -17.25
CA ASP A 38 14.12 -9.73 -18.00
C ASP A 38 13.52 -8.40 -18.51
N ALA A 39 14.38 -7.51 -19.02
CA ALA A 39 14.09 -6.13 -19.41
C ALA A 39 12.86 -5.86 -20.32
N THR A 40 12.06 -6.85 -20.61
CA THR A 40 10.92 -6.72 -21.54
C THR A 40 9.62 -7.31 -21.03
N THR A 41 9.61 -7.93 -19.84
CA THR A 41 8.45 -8.71 -19.37
C THR A 41 8.28 -8.61 -17.85
N GLU A 42 7.14 -8.13 -17.47
CA GLU A 42 6.67 -8.12 -16.09
C GLU A 42 6.36 -9.53 -15.62
N ASN A 43 6.64 -9.83 -14.35
CA ASN A 43 6.13 -11.00 -13.68
C ASN A 43 5.09 -10.56 -12.66
N SER A 44 3.86 -10.98 -12.85
CA SER A 44 2.73 -10.55 -12.05
C SER A 44 2.05 -11.71 -11.38
N ILE A 45 1.60 -11.51 -10.16
CA ILE A 45 0.57 -12.34 -9.53
C ILE A 45 -0.75 -11.56 -9.53
N LEU A 46 -1.77 -12.17 -10.10
CA LEU A 46 -3.14 -11.74 -9.98
C LEU A 46 -3.80 -12.43 -8.78
N ILE A 47 -4.09 -11.67 -7.74
CA ILE A 47 -4.85 -12.17 -6.59
C ILE A 47 -6.34 -12.04 -6.91
N ALA A 48 -6.98 -13.18 -7.11
CA ALA A 48 -8.42 -13.33 -7.28
C ALA A 48 -9.05 -14.15 -6.13
N ALA A 49 -8.38 -14.22 -4.99
CA ALA A 49 -8.83 -14.89 -3.78
C ALA A 49 -9.34 -13.88 -2.75
N GLU A 50 -10.33 -14.27 -1.94
CA GLU A 50 -10.86 -13.42 -0.87
C GLU A 50 -9.85 -13.25 0.29
N HIS A 51 -9.07 -14.30 0.57
CA HIS A 51 -8.05 -14.30 1.62
C HIS A 51 -6.74 -14.90 1.11
N VAL A 52 -5.64 -14.20 1.31
CA VAL A 52 -4.29 -14.71 1.12
C VAL A 52 -3.54 -14.60 2.45
N ILE A 53 -3.06 -15.73 2.95
CA ILE A 53 -2.29 -15.81 4.19
C ILE A 53 -0.90 -16.31 3.85
N ALA A 54 0.09 -15.40 3.94
CA ALA A 54 1.50 -15.70 3.74
C ALA A 54 2.20 -15.64 5.11
N ASN A 55 2.42 -16.80 5.74
CA ASN A 55 2.90 -16.88 7.12
C ASN A 55 4.27 -16.23 7.33
N THR A 56 5.17 -16.36 6.36
CA THR A 56 6.49 -15.73 6.38
C THR A 56 6.48 -14.40 5.63
N GLY A 57 5.59 -14.23 4.68
CA GLY A 57 5.39 -13.00 3.92
C GLY A 57 5.36 -13.17 2.41
N ILE A 58 5.20 -12.04 1.75
CA ILE A 58 5.25 -11.88 0.30
C ILE A 58 6.54 -11.13 -0.02
N VAL A 59 7.33 -11.65 -0.95
CA VAL A 59 8.60 -11.03 -1.36
C VAL A 59 8.49 -10.57 -2.79
N LEU A 60 8.62 -9.28 -3.01
CA LEU A 60 8.74 -8.67 -4.34
C LEU A 60 10.23 -8.51 -4.64
N THR A 61 10.68 -9.05 -5.75
CA THR A 61 12.07 -8.94 -6.19
C THR A 61 12.09 -8.40 -7.61
N ALA A 62 12.34 -7.11 -7.77
CA ALA A 62 12.67 -6.56 -9.08
C ALA A 62 14.05 -7.06 -9.50
N ALA A 63 14.18 -7.57 -10.71
CA ALA A 63 15.43 -8.11 -11.21
C ALA A 63 15.72 -7.55 -12.59
N ASP A 64 16.94 -7.03 -12.77
CA ASP A 64 17.40 -6.36 -13.99
C ASP A 64 16.47 -5.18 -14.39
N ALA A 65 15.62 -5.35 -15.37
CA ALA A 65 14.67 -4.32 -15.83
C ALA A 65 13.24 -4.87 -15.88
N GLY A 66 12.96 -5.95 -15.18
CA GLY A 66 11.64 -6.57 -15.11
C GLY A 66 10.95 -6.28 -13.78
N ASP A 67 9.70 -5.87 -13.83
CA ASP A 67 8.91 -5.51 -12.68
C ASP A 67 8.40 -6.75 -11.93
N ALA A 68 8.32 -6.62 -10.61
CA ALA A 68 7.65 -7.60 -9.73
C ALA A 68 6.32 -7.01 -9.26
N GLU A 69 5.20 -7.53 -9.77
CA GLU A 69 3.88 -6.97 -9.52
C GLU A 69 2.97 -7.91 -8.72
N LEU A 70 2.35 -7.35 -7.69
CA LEU A 70 1.25 -7.92 -6.94
C LEU A 70 -0.04 -7.17 -7.32
N ASN A 71 -0.84 -7.75 -8.20
CA ASN A 71 -2.13 -7.17 -8.60
C ASN A 71 -3.28 -7.82 -7.80
N VAL A 72 -4.14 -7.01 -7.19
CA VAL A 72 -5.28 -7.46 -6.38
C VAL A 72 -6.58 -7.07 -7.08
N SER A 73 -7.13 -7.99 -7.85
CA SER A 73 -8.31 -7.76 -8.71
C SER A 73 -9.66 -8.06 -8.06
N THR A 74 -9.67 -8.69 -6.91
CA THR A 74 -10.87 -9.07 -6.16
C THR A 74 -10.80 -8.48 -4.76
N ALA A 75 -11.94 -8.22 -4.13
CA ALA A 75 -11.97 -7.80 -2.73
C ALA A 75 -11.26 -8.85 -1.85
N SER A 76 -10.17 -8.45 -1.21
CA SER A 76 -9.23 -9.39 -0.59
C SER A 76 -8.74 -8.92 0.77
N THR A 77 -8.40 -9.89 1.63
CA THR A 77 -7.56 -9.66 2.80
C THR A 77 -6.22 -10.37 2.60
N ILE A 78 -5.13 -9.61 2.62
CA ILE A 78 -3.76 -10.10 2.49
C ILE A 78 -3.10 -10.03 3.86
N THR A 79 -2.75 -11.19 4.40
CA THR A 79 -2.10 -11.32 5.71
C THR A 79 -0.65 -11.79 5.52
N GLY A 80 0.26 -11.07 6.12
CA GLY A 80 1.72 -11.26 6.03
C GLY A 80 2.40 -9.99 5.56
N ASP A 81 3.64 -9.82 5.93
CA ASP A 81 4.43 -8.66 5.50
C ASP A 81 4.77 -8.76 4.01
N ILE A 82 4.73 -7.64 3.32
CA ILE A 82 5.22 -7.52 1.95
C ILE A 82 6.61 -6.88 2.02
N THR A 83 7.61 -7.61 1.62
CA THR A 83 9.01 -7.16 1.65
C THR A 83 9.58 -7.03 0.24
N VAL A 84 10.56 -6.17 0.09
CA VAL A 84 11.27 -5.95 -1.16
C VAL A 84 12.67 -6.51 -1.05
N SER A 85 13.14 -7.18 -2.10
CA SER A 85 14.49 -7.78 -2.16
C SER A 85 15.10 -7.56 -3.54
N GLY A 86 16.40 -7.34 -3.59
CA GLY A 86 17.17 -7.30 -4.84
C GLY A 86 16.93 -6.08 -5.72
N VAL A 87 16.73 -4.91 -5.13
CA VAL A 87 16.53 -3.66 -5.88
C VAL A 87 17.86 -3.21 -6.48
N ASP A 88 18.08 -3.44 -7.75
CA ASP A 88 19.28 -2.99 -8.46
C ASP A 88 19.01 -2.05 -9.67
N GLY A 89 17.85 -1.43 -9.67
CA GLY A 89 17.69 -0.12 -10.26
C GLY A 89 17.11 -0.01 -11.66
N ASN A 90 16.48 -1.03 -12.25
CA ASN A 90 15.80 -0.89 -13.53
C ASN A 90 14.41 -1.53 -13.62
N GLY A 91 14.03 -2.38 -12.69
CA GLY A 91 12.67 -2.94 -12.57
C GLY A 91 11.98 -2.42 -11.32
N ASP A 92 10.68 -2.22 -11.39
CA ASP A 92 9.87 -1.70 -10.30
C ASP A 92 9.25 -2.83 -9.45
N THR A 93 9.07 -2.56 -8.17
CA THR A 93 8.23 -3.37 -7.28
C THR A 93 6.86 -2.70 -7.16
N ILE A 94 5.83 -3.38 -7.66
CA ILE A 94 4.52 -2.79 -7.87
C ILE A 94 3.46 -3.53 -7.04
N ILE A 95 2.57 -2.76 -6.41
CA ILE A 95 1.31 -3.25 -5.86
C ILE A 95 0.18 -2.51 -6.57
N ASP A 96 -0.67 -3.26 -7.28
CA ASP A 96 -1.82 -2.70 -7.96
C ASP A 96 -3.12 -3.18 -7.31
N VAL A 97 -3.96 -2.25 -6.86
CA VAL A 97 -5.19 -2.51 -6.11
C VAL A 97 -6.39 -2.10 -6.94
N ASP A 98 -7.01 -3.09 -7.56
CA ASP A 98 -8.19 -2.93 -8.40
C ASP A 98 -9.51 -3.24 -7.69
N ASN A 99 -9.47 -3.50 -6.39
CA ASN A 99 -10.67 -3.74 -5.59
C ASN A 99 -10.43 -3.47 -4.11
N ALA A 100 -11.47 -3.50 -3.28
CA ALA A 100 -11.35 -3.30 -1.85
C ALA A 100 -10.37 -4.31 -1.23
N THR A 101 -9.27 -3.84 -0.65
CA THR A 101 -8.20 -4.70 -0.15
C THR A 101 -7.76 -4.28 1.24
N THR A 102 -7.62 -5.25 2.14
CA THR A 102 -7.02 -5.05 3.46
C THR A 102 -5.65 -5.71 3.52
N PHE A 103 -4.62 -4.92 3.79
CA PHE A 103 -3.27 -5.39 4.08
C PHE A 103 -3.07 -5.44 5.59
N VAL A 104 -2.87 -6.62 6.16
CA VAL A 104 -2.74 -6.81 7.62
C VAL A 104 -1.29 -6.69 8.08
N GLY A 105 -0.32 -7.06 7.24
CA GLY A 105 1.11 -6.91 7.50
C GLY A 105 1.68 -5.56 7.06
N SER A 106 2.94 -5.33 7.36
CA SER A 106 3.72 -4.19 6.89
C SER A 106 4.01 -4.28 5.39
N ILE A 107 4.16 -3.14 4.72
CA ILE A 107 4.53 -3.05 3.31
C ILE A 107 5.86 -2.33 3.21
N GLY A 108 6.89 -3.00 2.67
CA GLY A 108 8.26 -2.49 2.69
C GLY A 108 8.81 -2.33 4.10
N ASP A 109 10.02 -1.82 4.20
CA ASP A 109 10.68 -1.48 5.46
C ASP A 109 11.57 -0.23 5.31
N SER A 110 12.30 0.12 6.37
CA SER A 110 13.17 1.30 6.38
C SER A 110 14.39 1.21 5.44
N THR A 111 14.66 0.04 4.88
CA THR A 111 15.81 -0.23 4.01
C THR A 111 15.42 -0.55 2.58
N ALA A 112 14.18 -1.01 2.37
CA ALA A 112 13.65 -1.36 1.05
C ALA A 112 12.14 -1.07 1.00
N SER A 113 11.77 -0.06 0.24
CA SER A 113 10.38 0.34 -0.01
C SER A 113 9.82 -0.33 -1.26
N VAL A 114 8.51 -0.50 -1.28
CA VAL A 114 7.80 -0.77 -2.54
C VAL A 114 7.82 0.52 -3.36
N GLU A 115 8.20 0.44 -4.62
CA GLU A 115 8.39 1.65 -5.43
C GLU A 115 7.06 2.28 -5.84
N ILE A 116 6.09 1.46 -6.25
CA ILE A 116 4.80 1.94 -6.73
C ILE A 116 3.68 1.16 -6.07
N MET A 117 2.71 1.87 -5.52
CA MET A 117 1.41 1.30 -5.17
C MET A 117 0.32 2.14 -5.83
N THR A 118 -0.54 1.49 -6.59
CA THR A 118 -1.70 2.13 -7.23
C THR A 118 -2.98 1.63 -6.59
N VAL A 119 -3.90 2.53 -6.27
CA VAL A 119 -5.25 2.19 -5.83
C VAL A 119 -6.24 2.78 -6.83
N ALA A 120 -6.80 1.92 -7.67
CA ALA A 120 -7.65 2.33 -8.77
C ALA A 120 -9.15 2.24 -8.44
N THR A 121 -9.56 1.26 -7.66
CA THR A 121 -10.95 1.11 -7.22
C THR A 121 -11.06 0.54 -5.80
N GLY A 122 -12.18 0.79 -5.14
CA GLY A 122 -12.45 0.29 -3.79
C GLY A 122 -11.74 1.10 -2.69
N THR A 123 -11.46 0.44 -1.58
CA THR A 123 -10.72 1.01 -0.44
C THR A 123 -9.49 0.15 -0.16
N ALA A 124 -8.33 0.76 -0.10
CA ALA A 124 -7.15 0.09 0.43
C ALA A 124 -7.03 0.38 1.93
N THR A 125 -7.11 -0.65 2.76
CA THR A 125 -6.95 -0.53 4.22
C THR A 125 -5.58 -1.05 4.63
N LEU A 126 -4.76 -0.20 5.25
CA LEU A 126 -3.40 -0.50 5.68
C LEU A 126 -3.38 -0.67 7.20
N LYS A 127 -2.99 -1.86 7.67
CA LYS A 127 -2.94 -2.20 9.11
C LYS A 127 -1.52 -2.43 9.64
N GLY A 128 -0.54 -2.52 8.76
CA GLY A 128 0.85 -2.75 9.15
C GLY A 128 1.48 -1.56 9.88
N ALA A 129 2.45 -1.84 10.74
CA ALA A 129 3.19 -0.83 11.49
C ALA A 129 4.05 0.07 10.58
N THR A 130 4.64 -0.50 9.55
CA THR A 130 5.45 0.20 8.56
C THR A 130 4.82 0.06 7.18
N ASN A 131 4.66 1.18 6.48
CA ASN A 131 4.22 1.21 5.10
C ASN A 131 5.20 2.09 4.33
N ALA A 132 6.31 1.48 3.91
CA ALA A 132 7.36 2.12 3.13
C ALA A 132 7.05 1.93 1.65
N ILE A 133 6.42 2.92 1.04
CA ILE A 133 5.99 2.95 -0.36
C ILE A 133 6.46 4.30 -0.92
N GLU A 134 7.33 4.29 -1.92
CA GLU A 134 7.90 5.53 -2.46
C GLU A 134 6.83 6.41 -3.13
N GLY A 135 5.93 5.79 -3.89
CA GLY A 135 4.82 6.45 -4.53
C GLY A 135 3.50 5.69 -4.36
N LEU A 136 2.58 6.22 -3.56
CA LEU A 136 1.20 5.75 -3.47
C LEU A 136 0.33 6.64 -4.35
N ALA A 137 -0.17 6.10 -5.46
CA ALA A 137 -1.06 6.78 -6.39
C ALA A 137 -2.50 6.32 -6.22
N ILE A 138 -3.41 7.24 -5.91
CA ILE A 138 -4.84 6.97 -5.83
C ILE A 138 -5.47 7.55 -7.10
N THR A 139 -5.91 6.67 -8.02
CA THR A 139 -6.24 7.10 -9.39
C THR A 139 -7.71 7.27 -9.67
N GLY A 140 -8.60 6.71 -8.85
CA GLY A 140 -10.04 6.80 -9.03
C GLY A 140 -10.72 7.92 -8.22
N ASP A 141 -11.90 8.37 -8.67
CA ASP A 141 -12.71 9.36 -7.93
C ASP A 141 -13.40 8.73 -6.71
N GLY A 142 -13.24 9.37 -5.56
CA GLY A 142 -13.81 8.91 -4.29
C GLY A 142 -13.17 7.63 -3.75
N ILE A 143 -12.01 7.25 -4.28
CA ILE A 143 -11.26 6.11 -3.80
C ILE A 143 -10.55 6.47 -2.49
N THR A 144 -10.58 5.56 -1.54
CA THR A 144 -10.06 5.78 -0.19
C THR A 144 -8.85 4.90 0.11
N VAL A 145 -7.84 5.50 0.72
CA VAL A 145 -6.81 4.77 1.46
C VAL A 145 -7.01 5.04 2.94
N ASP A 146 -7.18 3.98 3.73
CA ASP A 146 -7.49 4.05 5.15
C ASP A 146 -6.38 3.39 5.99
N PHE A 147 -5.88 4.13 6.96
CA PHE A 147 -4.94 3.65 7.97
C PHE A 147 -5.73 3.18 9.19
N LEU A 148 -5.85 1.85 9.36
CA LEU A 148 -6.68 1.19 10.36
C LEU A 148 -5.89 0.12 11.12
N GLY A 149 -4.79 0.50 11.72
CA GLY A 149 -3.98 -0.40 12.56
C GLY A 149 -4.45 -0.46 14.02
N THR A 150 -3.79 -1.31 14.78
CA THR A 150 -3.90 -1.36 16.25
C THR A 150 -2.55 -1.09 16.92
N VAL A 151 -1.57 -0.68 16.14
CA VAL A 151 -0.21 -0.30 16.53
C VAL A 151 0.13 1.04 15.89
N ALA A 152 1.16 1.70 16.37
CA ALA A 152 1.67 2.90 15.72
C ALA A 152 2.06 2.59 14.27
N GLN A 153 1.61 3.44 13.34
CA GLN A 153 1.85 3.25 11.91
C GLN A 153 2.74 4.37 11.38
N THR A 154 3.65 4.01 10.50
CA THR A 154 4.44 5.00 9.74
C THR A 154 4.25 4.75 8.26
N PHE A 155 3.81 5.77 7.53
CA PHE A 155 3.83 5.79 6.08
C PHE A 155 5.01 6.63 5.60
N THR A 156 5.83 6.01 4.74
CA THR A 156 6.98 6.69 4.13
C THR A 156 6.78 6.75 2.62
N GLY A 157 6.97 7.94 2.05
CA GLY A 157 6.79 8.20 0.63
C GLY A 157 5.66 9.19 0.35
N ALA A 158 5.46 9.51 -0.92
CA ALA A 158 4.44 10.46 -1.34
C ALA A 158 3.08 9.77 -1.56
N ILE A 159 2.01 10.46 -1.19
CA ILE A 159 0.63 10.07 -1.54
C ILE A 159 0.14 11.07 -2.59
N THR A 160 -0.24 10.57 -3.75
CA THR A 160 -0.65 11.39 -4.89
C THR A 160 -2.03 10.97 -5.40
N THR A 161 -2.68 11.89 -6.10
CA THR A 161 -3.88 11.59 -6.88
C THR A 161 -3.65 11.97 -8.34
N ALA A 162 -4.22 11.22 -9.25
CA ALA A 162 -4.06 11.47 -10.69
C ALA A 162 -4.80 12.74 -11.15
N THR A 163 -5.82 13.15 -10.40
CA THR A 163 -6.69 14.29 -10.76
C THR A 163 -7.03 15.08 -9.49
N ASP A 164 -7.15 16.37 -9.62
CA ASP A 164 -7.52 17.28 -8.54
C ASP A 164 -8.87 16.89 -7.92
N ASP A 165 -8.97 16.93 -6.60
CA ASP A 165 -10.17 16.65 -5.81
C ASP A 165 -10.77 15.22 -5.98
N HIS A 166 -9.96 14.18 -6.20
CA HIS A 166 -10.47 12.83 -6.43
C HIS A 166 -10.27 11.86 -5.25
N ALA A 167 -9.11 11.81 -4.65
CA ALA A 167 -8.71 10.81 -3.68
C ALA A 167 -9.06 11.19 -2.23
N ILE A 168 -9.34 10.18 -1.41
CA ILE A 168 -9.62 10.33 0.02
C ILE A 168 -8.56 9.60 0.83
N LEU A 169 -8.00 10.28 1.82
CA LEU A 169 -7.10 9.69 2.81
C LEU A 169 -7.81 9.69 4.16
N THR A 170 -7.87 8.53 4.81
CA THR A 170 -8.49 8.41 6.14
C THR A 170 -7.48 7.87 7.14
N ASN A 171 -7.45 8.44 8.34
CA ASN A 171 -6.85 7.80 9.50
C ASN A 171 -7.97 7.34 10.44
N SER A 172 -8.14 6.03 10.55
CA SER A 172 -9.09 5.36 11.45
C SER A 172 -8.39 4.57 12.57
N ASN A 173 -7.08 4.79 12.78
CA ASN A 173 -6.33 4.14 13.86
C ASN A 173 -6.58 4.86 15.19
N VAL A 174 -7.55 4.37 15.93
CA VAL A 174 -7.98 4.93 17.22
C VAL A 174 -7.16 4.47 18.42
N THR A 175 -6.11 3.71 18.20
CA THR A 175 -5.31 3.13 19.30
C THR A 175 -3.93 3.73 19.42
N GLU A 176 -3.36 4.18 18.30
CA GLU A 176 -1.96 4.63 18.25
C GLU A 176 -1.77 5.67 17.13
N THR A 177 -0.67 6.40 17.20
CA THR A 177 -0.35 7.46 16.24
C THR A 177 -0.08 6.94 14.83
N VAL A 178 -0.60 7.62 13.82
CA VAL A 178 -0.20 7.46 12.42
C VAL A 178 0.71 8.62 12.01
N THR A 179 1.89 8.30 11.49
CA THR A 179 2.87 9.30 11.03
C THR A 179 3.05 9.23 9.51
N PHE A 180 2.82 10.34 8.85
CA PHE A 180 3.08 10.52 7.42
C PHE A 180 4.37 11.32 7.24
N THR A 181 5.35 10.77 6.51
CA THR A 181 6.65 11.42 6.32
C THR A 181 6.79 12.11 4.97
N GLY A 182 6.07 11.68 3.95
CA GLY A 182 6.12 12.23 2.59
C GLY A 182 5.01 13.25 2.30
N LEU A 183 5.07 13.81 1.10
CA LEU A 183 4.06 14.74 0.60
C LEU A 183 2.70 14.07 0.45
N ILE A 184 1.62 14.79 0.70
CA ILE A 184 0.26 14.32 0.48
C ILE A 184 -0.45 15.31 -0.45
N GLY A 185 -0.83 14.83 -1.64
CA GLY A 185 -1.37 15.68 -2.71
C GLY A 185 -0.33 16.65 -3.28
N ALA A 186 -0.75 17.46 -4.24
CA ALA A 186 0.04 18.51 -4.87
C ALA A 186 -0.86 19.70 -5.21
N GLU A 187 -0.28 20.85 -5.57
CA GLU A 187 -1.03 22.08 -5.88
C GLU A 187 -2.09 21.88 -6.97
N ASP A 188 -1.73 21.14 -8.02
CA ASP A 188 -2.62 20.85 -9.17
C ASP A 188 -3.26 19.45 -9.12
N ALA A 189 -3.06 18.72 -8.02
CA ALA A 189 -3.56 17.37 -7.78
C ALA A 189 -3.81 17.18 -6.27
N ARG A 190 -4.74 17.95 -5.73
CA ARG A 190 -5.11 17.90 -4.31
C ARG A 190 -5.89 16.65 -4.00
N MET A 191 -5.72 16.16 -2.79
CA MET A 191 -6.67 15.20 -2.24
C MET A 191 -8.07 15.83 -2.18
N LYS A 192 -9.11 15.07 -2.42
CA LYS A 192 -10.49 15.50 -2.21
C LYS A 192 -10.75 15.77 -0.73
N GLU A 193 -10.28 14.85 0.10
CA GLU A 193 -10.52 14.90 1.53
C GLU A 193 -9.42 14.18 2.28
N ILE A 194 -9.07 14.72 3.44
CA ILE A 194 -8.31 14.01 4.47
C ILE A 194 -9.19 13.98 5.71
N THR A 195 -9.57 12.78 6.15
CA THR A 195 -10.41 12.56 7.31
C THR A 195 -9.62 11.94 8.44
N LEU A 196 -9.63 12.56 9.61
CA LEU A 196 -9.09 12.01 10.85
C LEU A 196 -10.27 11.62 11.73
N ALA A 197 -10.48 10.32 11.92
CA ALA A 197 -11.57 9.82 12.75
C ALA A 197 -11.38 10.18 14.24
N ASP A 198 -12.45 10.16 14.99
CA ASP A 198 -12.44 10.42 16.43
C ASP A 198 -11.47 9.48 17.20
N ASN A 199 -10.75 9.98 18.17
CA ASN A 199 -9.69 9.30 18.93
C ASN A 199 -8.47 8.89 18.10
N THR A 200 -8.11 9.64 17.07
CA THR A 200 -6.90 9.37 16.29
C THR A 200 -5.81 10.40 16.54
N ASP A 201 -4.57 9.92 16.74
CA ASP A 201 -3.39 10.77 16.71
C ASP A 201 -2.73 10.74 15.34
N THR A 202 -2.45 11.91 14.78
CA THR A 202 -1.84 12.00 13.44
C THR A 202 -0.69 12.98 13.41
N THR A 203 0.43 12.58 12.84
CA THR A 203 1.59 13.44 12.61
C THR A 203 1.90 13.56 11.13
N PHE A 204 1.97 14.77 10.63
CA PHE A 204 2.36 15.09 9.27
C PHE A 204 3.74 15.78 9.30
N ASN A 205 4.74 15.12 8.70
CA ASN A 205 6.11 15.62 8.63
C ASN A 205 6.42 16.37 7.31
N SER A 206 5.45 16.48 6.41
CA SER A 206 5.63 17.14 5.12
C SER A 206 4.40 17.95 4.73
N ALA A 207 4.45 18.60 3.58
CA ALA A 207 3.34 19.41 3.09
C ALA A 207 2.12 18.56 2.70
N ILE A 208 0.95 19.15 2.89
CA ILE A 208 -0.34 18.56 2.55
C ILE A 208 -1.06 19.50 1.59
N SER A 209 -1.65 18.94 0.55
CA SER A 209 -2.54 19.63 -0.36
C SER A 209 -3.86 18.86 -0.44
N THR A 210 -4.91 19.44 0.11
CA THR A 210 -6.25 18.86 0.13
C THR A 210 -7.31 19.94 -0.01
N LYS A 211 -8.45 19.58 -0.56
CA LYS A 211 -9.61 20.47 -0.63
C LYS A 211 -10.32 20.55 0.71
N ASP A 212 -10.58 19.41 1.30
CA ASP A 212 -11.25 19.30 2.59
C ASP A 212 -10.31 18.59 3.60
N PHE A 213 -10.17 19.16 4.79
CA PHE A 213 -9.44 18.56 5.90
C PHE A 213 -10.38 18.47 7.08
N ASP A 214 -10.87 17.26 7.34
CA ASP A 214 -11.86 16.98 8.38
C ASP A 214 -11.21 16.27 9.56
N VAL A 215 -11.36 16.84 10.74
CA VAL A 215 -10.93 16.26 12.01
C VAL A 215 -12.17 16.05 12.85
N ASP A 216 -12.55 14.81 13.07
CA ASP A 216 -13.62 14.49 14.00
C ASP A 216 -13.12 14.75 15.43
N THR A 217 -13.68 15.77 16.07
CA THR A 217 -13.27 16.25 17.39
C THR A 217 -14.24 15.88 18.50
N ALA A 218 -15.00 14.82 18.35
CA ALA A 218 -15.98 14.41 19.36
C ALA A 218 -15.32 13.95 20.68
N ALA A 219 -14.06 13.47 20.63
CA ALA A 219 -13.24 13.20 21.79
C ALA A 219 -12.25 14.33 22.10
N ALA A 220 -11.90 14.46 23.36
CA ALA A 220 -11.02 15.54 23.84
C ALA A 220 -9.51 15.27 23.67
N ASP A 221 -9.13 14.10 23.14
CA ASP A 221 -7.77 13.59 23.19
C ASP A 221 -7.09 13.50 21.80
N ASP A 222 -7.72 14.01 20.74
CA ASP A 222 -7.16 13.96 19.37
C ASP A 222 -5.99 14.93 19.21
N VAL A 223 -4.86 14.42 18.75
CA VAL A 223 -3.67 15.23 18.50
C VAL A 223 -3.30 15.17 17.01
N THR A 224 -3.48 16.31 16.34
CA THR A 224 -2.96 16.48 14.98
C THR A 224 -1.72 17.36 15.02
N THR A 225 -0.58 16.83 14.61
CA THR A 225 0.70 17.50 14.62
C THR A 225 1.21 17.77 13.21
N PHE A 226 1.54 19.03 12.94
CA PHE A 226 2.27 19.43 11.73
C PHE A 226 3.71 19.79 12.14
N ALA A 227 4.65 18.88 11.91
CA ALA A 227 6.01 18.97 12.46
C ALA A 227 6.92 19.98 11.71
N VAL A 228 6.65 20.24 10.44
CA VAL A 228 7.43 21.20 9.63
C VAL A 228 6.46 21.96 8.76
N GLY A 229 6.27 23.26 9.01
CA GLY A 229 5.64 24.24 8.14
C GLY A 229 4.61 23.71 7.13
N GLY A 230 3.76 22.79 7.54
CA GLY A 230 2.80 22.14 6.69
C GLY A 230 1.85 23.20 6.13
N HIS A 231 1.91 23.42 4.83
CA HIS A 231 0.90 24.17 4.14
C HIS A 231 -0.27 23.25 3.87
N VAL A 232 -1.37 23.47 4.56
CA VAL A 232 -2.69 23.01 4.11
C VAL A 232 -3.13 24.08 3.11
N ILE A 233 -3.18 23.72 1.84
CA ILE A 233 -3.61 24.63 0.77
C ILE A 233 -4.96 24.15 0.27
#